data_432ce4b60d58d32f9714683292d287ce
#
_entry.id   432ce4b60d58d32f9714683292d287ce
#
_cell.length_a   1.000
_cell.length_b   1.000
_cell.length_c   1.000
_cell.angle_alpha   90.00
_cell.angle_beta   90.00
_cell.angle_gamma   90.00
#
_symmetry.space_group_name_H-M   'P 1'
#
loop_
_entity.id
_entity.type
_entity.pdbx_description
1 polymer ?
#
loop_
_entity_poly.entity_id
_entity_poly.type
_entity_poly.pdbx_seq_one_letter_code
_entity_poly.pdbx_strand_id
1 'polypeptide(L)'
;MPHETSFFVRLDGWKFRRLSEAIGAEKPFDERFAKCLVNAGRVLFEKGFSPALIYVVSDELDILFLDNVPYSGRVEKIGSVIPSFVSATFTLRLQKTFGKTDNVAFDSRVVIVPSENAVMNYLAWRQTNAWRNHNNAYVYTSFARKPTVLTVG
;
A
#
# COMPACT_ATOMS: atom_id res chain seq x y z
N MET A 1 19.56 -4.88 6.36
CA MET A 1 18.84 -4.06 7.38
C MET A 1 18.81 -4.87 8.68
N PRO A 2 19.12 -4.27 9.84
CA PRO A 2 19.08 -4.97 11.14
C PRO A 2 17.69 -5.52 11.48
N HIS A 3 17.65 -6.57 12.33
CA HIS A 3 16.40 -7.28 12.65
C HIS A 3 15.37 -6.45 13.43
N GLU A 4 15.81 -5.49 14.23
CA GLU A 4 14.94 -4.62 15.04
C GLU A 4 14.72 -3.26 14.40
N THR A 5 14.63 -3.21 13.09
CA THR A 5 14.45 -1.96 12.35
C THR A 5 12.97 -1.78 11.99
N SER A 6 12.40 -0.66 12.39
CA SER A 6 11.09 -0.22 11.90
C SER A 6 11.24 0.52 10.58
N PHE A 7 10.39 0.20 9.62
CA PHE A 7 10.48 0.81 8.30
C PHE A 7 9.15 0.75 7.56
N PHE A 8 8.97 1.67 6.61
CA PHE A 8 7.92 1.59 5.61
C PHE A 8 8.44 1.00 4.31
N VAL A 9 7.63 0.19 3.67
CA VAL A 9 7.72 -0.07 2.24
C VAL A 9 6.67 0.80 1.57
N ARG A 10 7.09 1.81 0.86
CA ARG A 10 6.22 2.70 0.10
C ARG A 10 6.11 2.19 -1.32
N LEU A 11 4.90 1.91 -1.75
CA LEU A 11 4.57 1.54 -3.11
C LEU A 11 3.82 2.69 -3.77
N ASP A 12 4.32 3.17 -4.89
CA ASP A 12 3.71 4.24 -5.67
C ASP A 12 3.31 3.70 -7.03
N GLY A 13 2.06 3.88 -7.41
CA GLY A 13 1.52 3.35 -8.66
C GLY A 13 2.18 3.97 -9.89
N TRP A 14 2.70 3.13 -10.77
CA TRP A 14 3.33 3.57 -12.01
C TRP A 14 2.27 3.88 -13.07
N LYS A 15 2.17 5.14 -13.48
CA LYS A 15 1.22 5.62 -14.50
C LYS A 15 -0.24 5.21 -14.27
N PHE A 16 -0.68 5.24 -13.03
CA PHE A 16 -2.04 4.83 -12.65
C PHE A 16 -3.14 5.70 -13.26
N ARG A 17 -2.84 6.93 -13.64
CA ARG A 17 -3.78 7.74 -14.42
C ARG A 17 -4.14 7.04 -15.74
N ARG A 18 -3.15 6.52 -16.46
CA ARG A 18 -3.37 5.75 -17.70
C ARG A 18 -4.10 4.44 -17.42
N LEU A 19 -3.73 3.75 -16.35
CA LEU A 19 -4.41 2.53 -15.93
C LEU A 19 -5.89 2.79 -15.65
N SER A 20 -6.23 3.83 -14.90
CA SER A 20 -7.61 4.22 -14.59
C SER A 20 -8.41 4.51 -15.87
N GLU A 21 -7.83 5.22 -16.81
CA GLU A 21 -8.44 5.50 -18.11
C GLU A 21 -8.67 4.21 -18.92
N ALA A 22 -7.68 3.33 -18.96
CA ALA A 22 -7.75 2.07 -19.72
C ALA A 22 -8.84 1.12 -19.21
N ILE A 23 -9.11 1.10 -17.93
CA ILE A 23 -10.15 0.24 -17.32
C ILE A 23 -11.51 0.92 -17.21
N GLY A 24 -11.62 2.19 -17.55
CA GLY A 24 -12.88 2.95 -17.50
C GLY A 24 -13.28 3.34 -16.08
N ALA A 25 -12.33 3.57 -15.18
CA ALA A 25 -12.60 4.07 -13.84
C ALA A 25 -13.20 5.49 -13.87
N GLU A 26 -14.10 5.76 -12.95
CA GLU A 26 -14.76 7.06 -12.84
C GLU A 26 -13.78 8.15 -12.38
N LYS A 27 -13.97 9.37 -12.86
CA LYS A 27 -13.17 10.52 -12.48
C LYS A 27 -14.03 11.51 -11.65
N PRO A 28 -13.42 12.22 -10.71
CA PRO A 28 -11.99 12.27 -10.33
C PRO A 28 -11.57 11.10 -9.43
N PHE A 29 -12.51 10.33 -8.92
CA PHE A 29 -12.28 9.24 -7.98
C PHE A 29 -13.28 8.10 -8.21
N ASP A 30 -12.76 6.87 -8.25
CA ASP A 30 -13.58 5.66 -8.33
C ASP A 30 -13.37 4.81 -7.07
N GLU A 31 -14.40 4.65 -6.27
CA GLU A 31 -14.35 3.88 -5.02
C GLU A 31 -14.00 2.41 -5.27
N ARG A 32 -14.41 1.84 -6.40
CA ARG A 32 -14.09 0.46 -6.77
C ARG A 32 -12.59 0.28 -7.01
N PHE A 33 -11.96 1.27 -7.64
CA PHE A 33 -10.51 1.28 -7.85
C PHE A 33 -9.76 1.34 -6.52
N ALA A 34 -10.18 2.23 -5.62
CA ALA A 34 -9.62 2.33 -4.28
C ALA A 34 -9.78 1.04 -3.47
N LYS A 35 -10.95 0.41 -3.52
CA LYS A 35 -11.20 -0.89 -2.87
C LYS A 35 -10.34 -2.00 -3.43
N CYS A 36 -10.09 -2.03 -4.74
CA CYS A 36 -9.17 -2.97 -5.36
C CYS A 36 -7.75 -2.81 -4.82
N LEU A 37 -7.29 -1.57 -4.66
CA LEU A 37 -5.96 -1.27 -4.14
C LEU A 37 -5.83 -1.68 -2.66
N VAL A 38 -6.82 -1.37 -1.86
CA VAL A 38 -6.92 -1.79 -0.46
C VAL A 38 -6.87 -3.32 -0.33
N ASN A 39 -7.65 -4.02 -1.13
CA ASN A 39 -7.67 -5.50 -1.13
C ASN A 39 -6.35 -6.09 -1.65
N ALA A 40 -5.67 -5.41 -2.56
CA ALA A 40 -4.35 -5.83 -3.00
C ALA A 40 -3.31 -5.76 -1.88
N GLY A 41 -3.36 -4.72 -1.05
CA GLY A 41 -2.50 -4.60 0.13
C GLY A 41 -2.75 -5.72 1.16
N ARG A 42 -3.99 -6.15 1.33
CA ARG A 42 -4.36 -7.22 2.28
C ARG A 42 -3.69 -8.56 1.99
N VAL A 43 -3.28 -8.83 0.77
CA VAL A 43 -2.57 -10.08 0.42
C VAL A 43 -1.31 -10.28 1.26
N LEU A 44 -0.69 -9.22 1.71
CA LEU A 44 0.53 -9.31 2.53
C LEU A 44 0.27 -9.98 3.87
N PHE A 45 -0.90 -9.75 4.50
CA PHE A 45 -1.30 -10.46 5.70
C PHE A 45 -1.55 -11.94 5.40
N GLU A 46 -2.21 -12.26 4.30
CA GLU A 46 -2.53 -13.63 3.88
C GLU A 46 -1.27 -14.43 3.56
N LYS A 47 -0.21 -13.77 3.06
CA LYS A 47 1.07 -14.39 2.70
C LYS A 47 2.08 -14.43 3.86
N GLY A 48 1.67 -14.01 5.07
CA GLY A 48 2.48 -14.14 6.27
C GLY A 48 3.56 -13.07 6.46
N PHE A 49 3.45 -11.92 5.77
CA PHE A 49 4.39 -10.81 5.96
C PHE A 49 4.21 -10.08 7.28
N SER A 50 3.01 -10.11 7.84
CA SER A 50 2.66 -9.52 9.14
C SER A 50 3.06 -8.03 9.28
N PRO A 51 2.68 -7.15 8.34
CA PRO A 51 2.88 -5.73 8.55
C PRO A 51 2.05 -5.23 9.75
N ALA A 52 2.54 -4.23 10.44
CA ALA A 52 1.83 -3.60 11.56
C ALA A 52 0.68 -2.72 11.07
N LEU A 53 0.86 -2.08 9.90
CA LEU A 53 -0.08 -1.14 9.31
C LEU A 53 0.09 -1.12 7.80
N ILE A 54 -1.02 -1.02 7.07
CA ILE A 54 -1.03 -0.64 5.66
C ILE A 54 -1.89 0.61 5.52
N TYR A 55 -1.28 1.69 5.09
CA TYR A 55 -1.94 2.97 4.84
C TYR A 55 -2.06 3.18 3.33
N VAL A 56 -3.29 3.30 2.85
CA VAL A 56 -3.58 3.47 1.42
C VAL A 56 -4.10 4.87 1.17
N VAL A 57 -3.45 5.58 0.28
CA VAL A 57 -3.80 6.94 -0.09
C VAL A 57 -3.59 7.15 -1.58
N SER A 58 -4.63 7.56 -2.30
CA SER A 58 -4.58 7.71 -3.77
C SER A 58 -4.13 6.41 -4.45
N ASP A 59 -3.00 6.45 -5.14
CA ASP A 59 -2.35 5.32 -5.82
C ASP A 59 -1.12 4.79 -5.06
N GLU A 60 -1.04 5.10 -3.78
CA GLU A 60 0.10 4.78 -2.91
C GLU A 60 -0.30 3.86 -1.77
N LEU A 61 0.56 2.90 -1.46
CA LEU A 61 0.49 2.09 -0.25
C LEU A 61 1.75 2.33 0.58
N ASP A 62 1.56 2.66 1.85
CA ASP A 62 2.62 2.75 2.85
C ASP A 62 2.47 1.58 3.83
N ILE A 63 3.39 0.64 3.79
CA ILE A 63 3.34 -0.61 4.54
C ILE A 63 4.37 -0.55 5.65
N LEU A 64 3.90 -0.49 6.89
CA LEU A 64 4.75 -0.39 8.08
C LEU A 64 5.10 -1.77 8.63
N PHE A 65 6.38 -2.00 8.85
CA PHE A 65 6.91 -3.12 9.60
C PHE A 65 7.56 -2.62 10.90
N LEU A 66 7.17 -3.23 12.02
CA LEU A 66 7.75 -3.01 13.35
C LEU A 66 8.39 -4.32 13.80
N ASP A 67 9.68 -4.28 14.12
CA ASP A 67 10.42 -5.40 14.72
C ASP A 67 10.38 -6.75 13.99
N ASN A 68 9.65 -6.84 12.89
CA ASN A 68 9.55 -8.03 12.06
C ASN A 68 10.03 -7.73 10.64
N VAL A 69 11.31 -7.96 10.42
CA VAL A 69 11.97 -7.64 9.15
C VAL A 69 11.93 -8.87 8.23
N PRO A 70 11.13 -8.86 7.15
CA PRO A 70 11.09 -9.97 6.20
C PRO A 70 12.45 -10.20 5.53
N TYR A 71 12.66 -11.43 5.07
CA TYR A 71 13.86 -11.82 4.29
C TYR A 71 15.20 -11.51 4.96
N SER A 72 15.25 -11.53 6.30
CA SER A 72 16.46 -11.20 7.07
C SER A 72 17.05 -9.82 6.69
N GLY A 73 16.19 -8.86 6.38
CA GLY A 73 16.58 -7.48 6.07
C GLY A 73 17.19 -7.25 4.69
N ARG A 74 17.05 -8.21 3.77
CA ARG A 74 17.51 -8.01 2.38
C ARG A 74 16.59 -7.02 1.66
N VAL A 75 17.06 -5.78 1.56
CA VAL A 75 16.29 -4.64 1.04
C VAL A 75 15.82 -4.87 -0.39
N GLU A 76 16.67 -5.43 -1.23
CA GLU A 76 16.33 -5.75 -2.62
C GLU A 76 15.20 -6.79 -2.74
N LYS A 77 15.14 -7.76 -1.81
CA LYS A 77 14.02 -8.71 -1.75
C LYS A 77 12.73 -8.06 -1.25
N ILE A 78 12.84 -7.26 -0.21
CA ILE A 78 11.71 -6.50 0.33
C ILE A 78 11.12 -5.61 -0.75
N GLY A 79 11.97 -4.85 -1.43
CA GLY A 79 11.58 -3.90 -2.48
C GLY A 79 11.13 -4.51 -3.80
N SER A 80 11.32 -5.81 -4.00
CA SER A 80 10.88 -6.51 -5.23
C SER A 80 9.71 -7.47 -4.99
N VAL A 81 9.77 -8.30 -3.95
CA VAL A 81 8.75 -9.34 -3.72
C VAL A 81 7.45 -8.74 -3.20
N ILE A 82 7.50 -7.79 -2.27
CA ILE A 82 6.30 -7.14 -1.73
C ILE A 82 5.51 -6.42 -2.83
N PRO A 83 6.10 -5.53 -3.63
CA PRO A 83 5.35 -4.90 -4.73
C PRO A 83 4.88 -5.89 -5.79
N SER A 84 5.58 -7.00 -6.00
CA SER A 84 5.15 -8.05 -6.94
C SER A 84 3.85 -8.71 -6.49
N PHE A 85 3.71 -9.07 -5.21
CA PHE A 85 2.45 -9.60 -4.66
C PHE A 85 1.30 -8.60 -4.80
N VAL A 86 1.55 -7.35 -4.45
CA VAL A 86 0.53 -6.30 -4.53
C VAL A 86 0.12 -6.05 -5.98
N SER A 87 1.07 -5.98 -6.91
CA SER A 87 0.80 -5.79 -8.34
C SER A 87 -0.02 -6.93 -8.93
N ALA A 88 0.36 -8.17 -8.64
CA ALA A 88 -0.35 -9.34 -9.13
C ALA A 88 -1.78 -9.40 -8.61
N THR A 89 -1.97 -9.18 -7.31
CA THR A 89 -3.29 -9.18 -6.68
C THR A 89 -4.15 -8.03 -7.18
N PHE A 90 -3.58 -6.84 -7.32
CA PHE A 90 -4.31 -5.68 -7.85
C PHE A 90 -4.78 -5.91 -9.29
N THR A 91 -3.93 -6.47 -10.13
CA THR A 91 -4.28 -6.85 -11.51
C THR A 91 -5.50 -7.78 -11.55
N LEU A 92 -5.49 -8.82 -10.72
CA LEU A 92 -6.62 -9.77 -10.63
C LEU A 92 -7.90 -9.11 -10.10
N ARG A 93 -7.77 -8.21 -9.13
CA ARG A 93 -8.92 -7.47 -8.57
C ARG A 93 -9.52 -6.50 -9.58
N LEU A 94 -8.69 -5.80 -10.36
CA LEU A 94 -9.16 -4.93 -11.45
C LEU A 94 -9.93 -5.71 -12.50
N GLN A 95 -9.39 -6.84 -12.95
CA GLN A 95 -10.06 -7.72 -13.92
C GLN A 95 -11.42 -8.18 -13.41
N LYS A 96 -11.50 -8.59 -12.14
CA LYS A 96 -12.75 -9.04 -11.52
C LYS A 96 -13.78 -7.91 -11.40
N THR A 97 -13.36 -6.71 -11.04
CA THR A 97 -14.25 -5.59 -10.72
C THR A 97 -14.67 -4.82 -11.96
N PHE A 98 -13.76 -4.55 -12.88
CA PHE A 98 -13.99 -3.74 -14.08
C PHE A 98 -14.21 -4.57 -15.37
N GLY A 99 -13.97 -5.87 -15.31
CA GLY A 99 -14.03 -6.75 -16.49
C GLY A 99 -12.83 -6.61 -17.44
N LYS A 100 -11.87 -5.76 -17.12
CA LYS A 100 -10.63 -5.54 -17.86
C LYS A 100 -9.53 -5.03 -16.96
N THR A 101 -8.31 -5.22 -17.38
CA THR A 101 -7.10 -4.75 -16.68
C THR A 101 -6.02 -4.39 -17.68
N ASP A 102 -4.91 -3.89 -17.19
CA ASP A 102 -3.69 -3.64 -17.94
C ASP A 102 -2.49 -3.98 -17.05
N ASN A 103 -1.29 -3.81 -17.58
CA ASN A 103 -0.07 -4.03 -16.80
C ASN A 103 0.02 -3.09 -15.60
N VAL A 104 0.14 -3.67 -14.41
CA VAL A 104 0.28 -2.93 -13.15
C VAL A 104 1.72 -3.00 -12.70
N ALA A 105 2.28 -1.86 -12.36
CA ALA A 105 3.58 -1.76 -11.72
C ALA A 105 3.56 -0.72 -10.59
N PHE A 106 4.42 -0.94 -9.60
CA PHE A 106 4.67 0.00 -8.52
C PHE A 106 6.15 0.34 -8.45
N ASP A 107 6.46 1.61 -8.25
CA ASP A 107 7.74 2.04 -7.73
C ASP A 107 7.80 1.71 -6.23
N SER A 108 8.89 1.14 -5.77
CA SER A 108 9.03 0.68 -4.38
C SER A 108 10.23 1.34 -3.70
N ARG A 109 10.01 1.82 -2.48
CA ARG A 109 11.04 2.45 -1.64
C ARG A 109 10.96 1.93 -0.22
N VAL A 110 12.11 1.66 0.38
CA VAL A 110 12.22 1.35 1.80
C VAL A 110 12.62 2.62 2.54
N VAL A 111 11.79 3.02 3.51
CA VAL A 111 11.99 4.21 4.34
C VAL A 111 12.17 3.78 5.79
N ILE A 112 13.40 3.89 6.31
CA ILE A 112 13.69 3.54 7.70
C ILE A 112 13.15 4.64 8.62
N VAL A 113 12.45 4.23 9.67
CA VAL A 113 11.90 5.12 10.69
C VAL A 113 12.50 4.76 12.05
N PRO A 114 13.33 5.66 12.64
CA PRO A 114 14.12 5.32 13.81
C PRO A 114 13.35 5.36 15.14
N SER A 115 12.10 5.83 15.14
CA SER A 115 11.31 6.02 16.37
C SER A 115 9.81 6.02 16.08
N GLU A 116 8.99 5.87 17.11
CA GLU A 116 7.53 6.02 17.02
C GLU A 116 7.14 7.42 16.53
N ASN A 117 7.83 8.46 16.99
CA ASN A 117 7.59 9.83 16.51
C ASN A 117 7.89 9.96 15.02
N ALA A 118 8.92 9.30 14.52
CA ALA A 118 9.22 9.27 13.08
C ALA A 118 8.12 8.57 12.27
N VAL A 119 7.54 7.49 12.80
CA VAL A 119 6.36 6.81 12.20
C VAL A 119 5.18 7.77 12.10
N MET A 120 4.83 8.44 13.19
CA MET A 120 3.71 9.38 13.24
C MET A 120 3.94 10.58 12.31
N ASN A 121 5.13 11.11 12.28
CA ASN A 121 5.50 12.23 11.39
C ASN A 121 5.42 11.82 9.92
N TYR A 122 5.85 10.62 9.59
CA TYR A 122 5.75 10.08 8.23
C TYR A 122 4.30 9.98 7.78
N LEU A 123 3.45 9.36 8.59
CA LEU A 123 2.02 9.21 8.29
C LEU A 123 1.32 10.56 8.17
N ALA A 124 1.61 11.50 9.06
CA ALA A 124 1.06 12.86 9.01
C ALA A 124 1.48 13.59 7.71
N TRP A 125 2.73 13.43 7.30
CA TRP A 125 3.23 13.99 6.04
C TRP A 125 2.50 13.39 4.83
N ARG A 126 2.32 12.07 4.79
CA ARG A 126 1.57 11.40 3.70
C ARG A 126 0.10 11.81 3.70
N GLN A 127 -0.52 11.92 4.87
CA GLN A 127 -1.90 12.39 5.01
C GLN A 127 -2.06 13.83 4.51
N THR A 128 -1.13 14.73 4.82
CA THR A 128 -1.15 16.12 4.34
C THR A 128 -1.12 16.17 2.81
N ASN A 129 -0.29 15.34 2.17
CA ASN A 129 -0.25 15.23 0.72
C ASN A 129 -1.56 14.68 0.13
N ALA A 130 -2.17 13.71 0.81
CA ALA A 130 -3.48 13.17 0.43
C ALA A 130 -4.60 14.23 0.46
N TRP A 131 -4.63 15.03 1.50
CA TRP A 131 -5.59 16.13 1.63
C TRP A 131 -5.49 17.14 0.49
N ARG A 132 -4.27 17.49 0.10
CA ARG A 132 -4.03 18.38 -1.06
C ARG A 132 -4.59 17.80 -2.37
N ASN A 133 -4.63 16.49 -2.50
CA ASN A 133 -5.10 15.80 -3.68
C ASN A 133 -6.59 15.41 -3.62
N HIS A 134 -7.29 15.77 -2.55
CA HIS A 134 -8.71 15.45 -2.29
C HIS A 134 -9.02 13.94 -2.36
N ASN A 135 -8.09 13.10 -1.92
CA ASN A 135 -8.25 11.65 -1.96
C ASN A 135 -8.58 11.08 -0.59
N ASN A 136 -9.43 10.06 -0.55
CA ASN A 136 -9.70 9.28 0.65
C ASN A 136 -8.50 8.40 1.00
N ALA A 137 -8.17 8.34 2.28
CA ALA A 137 -7.16 7.45 2.80
C ALA A 137 -7.82 6.26 3.51
N TYR A 138 -7.24 5.07 3.34
CA TYR A 138 -7.67 3.84 4.00
C TYR A 138 -6.52 3.32 4.85
N VAL A 139 -6.82 3.04 6.12
CA VAL A 139 -5.82 2.54 7.07
C VAL A 139 -6.19 1.12 7.48
N TYR A 140 -5.27 0.20 7.27
CA TYR A 140 -5.36 -1.17 7.77
C TYR A 140 -4.45 -1.32 8.97
N THR A 141 -4.99 -1.81 10.07
CA THR A 141 -4.22 -2.11 11.27
C THR A 141 -4.28 -3.59 11.59
N SER A 142 -3.17 -4.17 12.03
CA SER A 142 -3.08 -5.55 12.48
C SER A 142 -3.25 -5.70 14.00
N PHE A 143 -3.64 -4.64 14.71
CA PHE A 143 -3.76 -4.65 16.18
C PHE A 143 -4.89 -5.53 16.71
N ALA A 144 -5.85 -5.88 15.89
CA ALA A 144 -6.85 -6.88 16.22
C ALA A 144 -6.58 -8.14 15.41
N ARG A 145 -7.00 -9.30 15.91
CA ARG A 145 -6.92 -10.60 15.20
C ARG A 145 -7.61 -10.59 13.83
N LYS A 146 -8.29 -9.50 13.47
CA LYS A 146 -8.85 -9.22 12.15
C LYS A 146 -8.39 -7.84 11.71
N PRO A 147 -7.97 -7.65 10.45
CA PRO A 147 -7.63 -6.35 9.92
C PRO A 147 -8.83 -5.40 10.03
N THR A 148 -8.63 -4.26 10.66
CA THR A 148 -9.63 -3.19 10.72
C THR A 148 -9.32 -2.16 9.65
N VAL A 149 -10.31 -1.80 8.85
CA VAL A 149 -10.20 -0.74 7.85
C VAL A 149 -10.69 0.55 8.48
N LEU A 150 -9.81 1.53 8.60
CA LEU A 150 -10.17 2.88 8.99
C LEU A 150 -10.19 3.75 7.72
N THR A 151 -11.32 4.38 7.46
CA THR A 151 -11.43 5.38 6.39
C THR A 151 -11.22 6.75 7.00
N VAL A 152 -10.21 7.46 6.51
CA VAL A 152 -9.96 8.85 6.88
C VAL A 152 -10.57 9.71 5.79
N GLY A 153 -11.67 10.36 6.11
CA GLY A 153 -12.37 11.28 5.22
C GLY A 153 -11.68 12.65 5.13
#